data_c3ed6d917da50288720ca50a09caa7de
#
_entry.id   c3ed6d917da50288720ca50a09caa7de
#
_cell.length_a   1.000
_cell.length_b   1.000
_cell.length_c   1.000
_cell.angle_alpha   90.00
_cell.angle_beta   90.00
_cell.angle_gamma   90.00
#
_symmetry.space_group_name_H-M   'P 1'
#
loop_
_entity.id
_entity.type
_entity.pdbx_description
1 polymer ?
#
loop_
_entity_poly.entity_id
_entity_poly.type
_entity_poly.pdbx_seq_one_letter_code
_entity_poly.pdbx_strand_id
1 'polypeptide(L)'
;MITIFTMAYNEEVMLQFMIDHYRSRFPNCQIIIRDNQSTDRTVEIALSNNCEVLPYDTGGQIDDFKLRDLKNNCWKESKTDWVLVCDVDELLDINEEQLKNEAANFTIIKTQGYDMINMEDNFDLSSIKYGSKDNNYSKSVLFNKQYIKEINYYCGAHNCTPSGTVLYSDNIYNLYHYKFINQDYLINRFKLTAQRLSEANKKSGMGAYNSDPEEKTRKVFQDRRSVATKVL
;
A
#
# COMPACT_ATOMS: atom_id res chain seq x y z
N MET A 1 4.83 7.51 -18.29
CA MET A 1 5.62 6.51 -17.54
C MET A 1 5.64 6.92 -16.07
N ILE A 2 5.44 5.99 -15.14
CA ILE A 2 5.51 6.22 -13.69
C ILE A 2 6.49 5.24 -13.05
N THR A 3 7.02 5.60 -11.87
CA THR A 3 7.74 4.67 -10.99
C THR A 3 6.90 4.40 -9.75
N ILE A 4 6.74 3.12 -9.42
CA ILE A 4 5.99 2.63 -8.27
C ILE A 4 6.99 2.14 -7.23
N PHE A 5 6.89 2.67 -6.04
CA PHE A 5 7.68 2.28 -4.88
C PHE A 5 6.79 1.56 -3.88
N THR A 6 7.16 0.35 -3.53
CA THR A 6 6.49 -0.43 -2.49
C THR A 6 7.49 -1.03 -1.51
N MET A 7 7.03 -1.32 -0.31
CA MET A 7 7.82 -1.89 0.77
C MET A 7 7.26 -3.28 1.09
N ALA A 8 8.12 -4.28 1.12
CA ALA A 8 7.71 -5.67 1.27
C ALA A 8 8.44 -6.39 2.41
N TYR A 9 7.71 -7.25 3.08
CA TYR A 9 8.22 -8.31 3.93
C TYR A 9 7.24 -9.49 3.93
N ASN A 10 7.64 -10.60 3.33
CA ASN A 10 6.83 -11.80 3.21
C ASN A 10 5.46 -11.52 2.58
N GLU A 11 5.49 -10.99 1.37
CA GLU A 11 4.32 -10.59 0.59
C GLU A 11 4.06 -11.51 -0.62
N GLU A 12 4.52 -12.77 -0.60
CA GLU A 12 4.36 -13.72 -1.72
C GLU A 12 2.89 -13.88 -2.17
N VAL A 13 1.95 -13.69 -1.23
CA VAL A 13 0.50 -13.80 -1.49
C VAL A 13 -0.02 -12.62 -2.34
N MET A 14 0.42 -11.40 -2.03
CA MET A 14 -0.12 -10.18 -2.64
C MET A 14 0.71 -9.65 -3.80
N LEU A 15 2.01 -9.93 -3.82
CA LEU A 15 2.95 -9.21 -4.67
C LEU A 15 2.65 -9.42 -6.17
N GLN A 16 2.36 -10.66 -6.61
CA GLN A 16 2.02 -10.90 -8.01
C GLN A 16 0.74 -10.15 -8.42
N PHE A 17 -0.27 -10.15 -7.55
CA PHE A 17 -1.54 -9.46 -7.80
C PHE A 17 -1.34 -7.95 -7.94
N MET A 18 -0.51 -7.35 -7.09
CA MET A 18 -0.14 -5.94 -7.16
C MET A 18 0.60 -5.62 -8.47
N ILE A 19 1.57 -6.44 -8.86
CA ILE A 19 2.36 -6.26 -10.09
C ILE A 19 1.43 -6.29 -11.31
N ASP A 20 0.54 -7.29 -11.40
CA ASP A 20 -0.38 -7.44 -12.52
C ASP A 20 -1.37 -6.27 -12.59
N HIS A 21 -1.87 -5.82 -11.43
CA HIS A 21 -2.74 -4.65 -11.34
C HIS A 21 -2.09 -3.42 -11.94
N TYR A 22 -0.89 -3.09 -11.50
CA TYR A 22 -0.24 -1.85 -11.96
C TYR A 22 0.25 -1.94 -13.41
N ARG A 23 0.72 -3.09 -13.87
CA ARG A 23 1.13 -3.28 -15.26
C ARG A 23 -0.02 -3.24 -16.25
N SER A 24 -1.19 -3.72 -15.86
CA SER A 24 -2.39 -3.58 -16.70
C SER A 24 -2.83 -2.13 -16.88
N ARG A 25 -2.54 -1.26 -15.92
CA ARG A 25 -2.89 0.16 -15.93
C ARG A 25 -1.80 1.08 -16.49
N PHE A 26 -0.56 0.70 -16.28
CA PHE A 26 0.65 1.42 -16.70
C PHE A 26 1.64 0.43 -17.31
N PRO A 27 1.49 0.04 -18.59
CA PRO A 27 2.28 -1.02 -19.21
C PRO A 27 3.80 -0.81 -19.13
N ASN A 28 4.25 0.45 -19.09
CA ASN A 28 5.67 0.82 -19.03
C ASN A 28 6.10 1.32 -17.64
N CYS A 29 5.39 0.96 -16.57
CA CYS A 29 5.81 1.38 -15.22
C CYS A 29 7.09 0.65 -14.78
N GLN A 30 7.94 1.37 -14.05
CA GLN A 30 9.00 0.77 -13.26
C GLN A 30 8.42 0.44 -11.87
N ILE A 31 8.69 -0.77 -11.36
CA ILE A 31 8.31 -1.16 -10.01
C ILE A 31 9.59 -1.41 -9.22
N ILE A 32 9.75 -0.68 -8.10
CA ILE A 32 10.87 -0.77 -7.19
C ILE A 32 10.36 -1.26 -5.83
N ILE A 33 10.86 -2.39 -5.39
CA ILE A 33 10.46 -3.03 -4.14
C ILE A 33 11.57 -2.83 -3.12
N ARG A 34 11.24 -2.21 -1.99
CA ARG A 34 12.10 -2.11 -0.82
C ARG A 34 11.87 -3.32 0.08
N ASP A 35 12.71 -4.32 -0.07
CA ASP A 35 12.58 -5.59 0.64
C ASP A 35 13.22 -5.54 2.03
N ASN A 36 12.42 -5.83 3.06
CA ASN A 36 12.84 -5.89 4.45
C ASN A 36 13.25 -7.31 4.86
N GLN A 37 14.17 -7.93 4.09
CA GLN A 37 14.71 -9.27 4.35
C GLN A 37 13.62 -10.37 4.34
N SER A 38 12.78 -10.40 3.30
CA SER A 38 11.77 -11.45 3.12
C SER A 38 12.40 -12.83 3.07
N THR A 39 11.72 -13.80 3.67
CA THR A 39 12.16 -15.21 3.77
C THR A 39 11.26 -16.17 2.99
N ASP A 40 10.17 -15.67 2.41
CA ASP A 40 9.26 -16.36 1.51
C ASP A 40 9.66 -16.13 0.03
N ARG A 41 8.75 -16.35 -0.90
CA ARG A 41 8.99 -16.16 -2.33
C ARG A 41 8.89 -14.72 -2.82
N THR A 42 8.77 -13.72 -1.95
CA THR A 42 8.60 -12.31 -2.32
C THR A 42 9.68 -11.84 -3.31
N VAL A 43 10.96 -12.06 -2.98
CA VAL A 43 12.07 -11.63 -3.84
C VAL A 43 12.11 -12.41 -5.17
N GLU A 44 11.83 -13.70 -5.14
CA GLU A 44 11.73 -14.54 -6.36
C GLU A 44 10.63 -14.01 -7.31
N ILE A 45 9.44 -13.72 -6.77
CA ILE A 45 8.31 -13.17 -7.53
C ILE A 45 8.68 -11.81 -8.14
N ALA A 46 9.30 -10.94 -7.35
CA ALA A 46 9.72 -9.62 -7.80
C ALA A 46 10.69 -9.71 -9.00
N LEU A 47 11.75 -10.50 -8.87
CA LEU A 47 12.80 -10.65 -9.90
C LEU A 47 12.26 -11.33 -11.17
N SER A 48 11.44 -12.37 -11.04
CA SER A 48 10.82 -13.05 -12.19
C SER A 48 9.85 -12.16 -12.97
N ASN A 49 9.37 -11.11 -12.33
CA ASN A 49 8.55 -10.06 -12.95
C ASN A 49 9.36 -8.82 -13.35
N ASN A 50 10.67 -8.86 -13.47
CA ASN A 50 11.53 -7.72 -13.82
C ASN A 50 11.28 -6.47 -12.93
N CYS A 51 10.97 -6.66 -11.65
CA CYS A 51 10.95 -5.57 -10.68
C CYS A 51 12.38 -5.34 -10.15
N GLU A 52 12.70 -4.10 -9.82
CA GLU A 52 13.93 -3.79 -9.11
C GLU A 52 13.73 -4.06 -7.62
N VAL A 53 14.65 -4.81 -7.00
CA VAL A 53 14.61 -5.11 -5.57
C VAL A 53 15.79 -4.44 -4.91
N LEU A 54 15.50 -3.57 -3.94
CA LEU A 54 16.49 -2.84 -3.17
C LEU A 54 16.33 -3.17 -1.67
N PRO A 55 17.41 -3.36 -0.94
CA PRO A 55 17.31 -3.70 0.48
C PRO A 55 16.74 -2.54 1.31
N TYR A 56 15.98 -2.92 2.32
CA TYR A 56 15.53 -2.05 3.40
C TYR A 56 15.67 -2.79 4.71
N ASP A 57 16.70 -2.46 5.47
CA ASP A 57 17.06 -3.19 6.69
C ASP A 57 16.60 -2.43 7.95
N THR A 58 15.74 -3.08 8.73
CA THR A 58 15.30 -2.62 10.05
C THR A 58 15.76 -3.55 11.19
N GLY A 59 16.69 -4.45 10.91
CA GLY A 59 17.11 -5.51 11.86
C GLY A 59 16.00 -6.54 12.09
N GLY A 60 15.20 -6.85 11.04
CA GLY A 60 14.09 -7.81 11.11
C GLY A 60 12.86 -7.28 11.85
N GLN A 61 12.81 -6.01 12.21
CA GLN A 61 11.69 -5.41 12.95
C GLN A 61 10.75 -4.62 12.04
N ILE A 62 9.54 -4.37 12.52
CA ILE A 62 8.63 -3.38 11.96
C ILE A 62 8.84 -2.09 12.73
N ASP A 63 9.31 -1.07 12.02
CA ASP A 63 9.60 0.26 12.55
C ASP A 63 8.89 1.31 11.69
N ASP A 64 7.75 1.79 12.17
CA ASP A 64 6.92 2.75 11.43
C ASP A 64 7.61 4.10 11.22
N PHE A 65 8.55 4.47 12.07
CA PHE A 65 9.33 5.69 11.91
C PHE A 65 10.33 5.56 10.76
N LYS A 66 11.07 4.45 10.70
CA LYS A 66 11.98 4.17 9.57
C LYS A 66 11.20 3.98 8.27
N LEU A 67 10.04 3.30 8.32
CA LEU A 67 9.18 3.11 7.16
C LEU A 67 8.65 4.46 6.64
N ARG A 68 8.20 5.35 7.52
CA ARG A 68 7.81 6.72 7.17
C ARG A 68 8.95 7.46 6.47
N ASP A 69 10.15 7.40 7.05
CA ASP A 69 11.32 8.09 6.50
C ASP A 69 11.71 7.52 5.13
N LEU A 70 11.59 6.20 4.95
CA LEU A 70 11.77 5.56 3.64
C LEU A 70 10.72 6.05 2.63
N LYS A 71 9.42 6.03 2.97
CA LYS A 71 8.34 6.51 2.10
C LYS A 71 8.49 7.98 1.72
N ASN A 72 9.03 8.81 2.62
CA ASN A 72 9.28 10.23 2.36
C ASN A 72 10.48 10.48 1.42
N ASN A 73 11.37 9.51 1.23
CA ASN A 73 12.61 9.74 0.50
C ASN A 73 12.81 8.83 -0.73
N CYS A 74 12.25 7.63 -0.77
CA CYS A 74 12.52 6.61 -1.79
C CYS A 74 12.23 7.07 -3.24
N TRP A 75 11.31 7.99 -3.42
CA TRP A 75 10.88 8.50 -4.71
C TRP A 75 11.75 9.64 -5.27
N LYS A 76 12.58 10.27 -4.45
CA LYS A 76 13.34 11.49 -4.83
C LYS A 76 14.30 11.23 -5.98
N GLU A 77 14.88 10.04 -6.07
CA GLU A 77 15.81 9.62 -7.12
C GLU A 77 15.14 9.00 -8.35
N SER A 78 13.80 8.94 -8.38
CA SER A 78 13.08 8.42 -9.54
C SER A 78 13.46 9.16 -10.82
N LYS A 79 13.53 8.42 -11.93
CA LYS A 79 13.75 9.01 -13.27
C LYS A 79 12.46 9.48 -13.94
N THR A 80 11.31 9.13 -13.38
CA THR A 80 10.00 9.56 -13.89
C THR A 80 9.44 10.71 -13.06
N ASP A 81 8.64 11.56 -13.68
CA ASP A 81 8.03 12.72 -13.01
C ASP A 81 6.94 12.29 -12.04
N TRP A 82 6.13 11.33 -12.44
CA TRP A 82 5.08 10.77 -11.61
C TRP A 82 5.58 9.56 -10.83
N VAL A 83 5.33 9.58 -9.53
CA VAL A 83 5.72 8.53 -8.60
C VAL A 83 4.52 8.08 -7.76
N LEU A 84 4.43 6.78 -7.56
CA LEU A 84 3.42 6.16 -6.71
C LEU A 84 4.14 5.47 -5.54
N VAL A 85 3.76 5.81 -4.32
CA VAL A 85 4.33 5.25 -3.07
C VAL A 85 3.20 4.61 -2.27
N CYS A 86 3.15 3.28 -2.24
CA CYS A 86 2.07 2.53 -1.59
C CYS A 86 2.59 1.26 -0.91
N ASP A 87 1.77 0.66 -0.08
CA ASP A 87 2.01 -0.69 0.45
C ASP A 87 1.61 -1.74 -0.60
N VAL A 88 2.13 -2.98 -0.48
CA VAL A 88 1.89 -4.06 -1.48
C VAL A 88 0.40 -4.39 -1.61
N ASP A 89 -0.37 -4.22 -0.55
CA ASP A 89 -1.80 -4.50 -0.47
C ASP A 89 -2.69 -3.27 -0.79
N GLU A 90 -2.09 -2.17 -1.30
CA GLU A 90 -2.80 -0.95 -1.70
C GLU A 90 -2.78 -0.77 -3.22
N LEU A 91 -3.93 -0.87 -3.86
CA LEU A 91 -4.08 -0.86 -5.31
C LEU A 91 -4.89 0.36 -5.77
N LEU A 92 -4.22 1.34 -6.39
CA LEU A 92 -4.86 2.55 -6.91
C LEU A 92 -5.51 2.27 -8.27
N ASP A 93 -6.79 2.60 -8.40
CA ASP A 93 -7.58 2.40 -9.62
C ASP A 93 -7.56 3.64 -10.52
N ILE A 94 -6.43 3.86 -11.14
CA ILE A 94 -6.21 4.88 -12.18
C ILE A 94 -5.35 4.26 -13.28
N ASN A 95 -5.60 4.62 -14.54
CA ASN A 95 -4.79 4.17 -15.66
C ASN A 95 -3.96 5.32 -16.27
N GLU A 96 -3.11 4.98 -17.26
CA GLU A 96 -2.20 5.92 -17.89
C GLU A 96 -2.93 7.07 -18.60
N GLU A 97 -4.07 6.81 -19.24
CA GLU A 97 -4.86 7.82 -19.93
C GLU A 97 -5.50 8.80 -18.93
N GLN A 98 -6.11 8.26 -17.87
CA GLN A 98 -6.67 9.08 -16.79
C GLN A 98 -5.59 9.95 -16.13
N LEU A 99 -4.42 9.36 -15.84
CA LEU A 99 -3.32 10.13 -15.27
C LEU A 99 -2.84 11.25 -16.22
N LYS A 100 -2.76 11.01 -17.54
CA LYS A 100 -2.42 12.06 -18.51
C LYS A 100 -3.39 13.23 -18.48
N ASN A 101 -4.68 12.95 -18.34
CA ASN A 101 -5.70 13.99 -18.26
C ASN A 101 -5.56 14.84 -16.98
N GLU A 102 -5.32 14.19 -15.83
CA GLU A 102 -5.09 14.89 -14.55
C GLU A 102 -3.77 15.68 -14.55
N ALA A 103 -2.71 15.13 -15.14
CA ALA A 103 -1.36 15.68 -15.12
C ALA A 103 -1.23 17.05 -15.79
N ALA A 104 -2.21 17.44 -16.60
CA ALA A 104 -2.24 18.76 -17.24
C ALA A 104 -2.42 19.92 -16.24
N ASN A 105 -3.12 19.66 -15.12
CA ASN A 105 -3.55 20.70 -14.18
C ASN A 105 -3.22 20.40 -12.72
N PHE A 106 -2.93 19.16 -12.37
CA PHE A 106 -2.80 18.72 -10.98
C PHE A 106 -1.46 18.05 -10.70
N THR A 107 -1.07 18.04 -9.43
CA THR A 107 0.23 17.53 -8.99
C THR A 107 0.12 16.37 -8.00
N ILE A 108 -1.06 16.16 -7.41
CA ILE A 108 -1.39 15.05 -6.53
C ILE A 108 -2.75 14.48 -6.91
N ILE A 109 -2.85 13.17 -7.01
CA ILE A 109 -4.12 12.48 -7.29
C ILE A 109 -4.87 12.23 -5.98
N LYS A 110 -6.13 12.71 -5.92
CA LYS A 110 -7.04 12.42 -4.81
C LYS A 110 -7.49 10.98 -4.84
N THR A 111 -7.51 10.36 -3.67
CA THR A 111 -7.98 8.98 -3.53
C THR A 111 -9.15 8.87 -2.56
N GLN A 112 -9.97 7.83 -2.76
CA GLN A 112 -10.92 7.33 -1.79
C GLN A 112 -10.55 5.90 -1.41
N GLY A 113 -10.21 5.69 -0.15
CA GLY A 113 -9.82 4.39 0.37
C GLY A 113 -11.01 3.45 0.58
N TYR A 114 -10.78 2.18 0.30
CA TYR A 114 -11.71 1.07 0.56
C TYR A 114 -10.95 -0.11 1.17
N ASP A 115 -11.35 -0.56 2.36
CA ASP A 115 -10.95 -1.87 2.87
C ASP A 115 -11.67 -2.96 2.07
N MET A 116 -10.92 -3.73 1.29
CA MET A 116 -11.46 -4.83 0.47
C MET A 116 -11.64 -6.08 1.32
N ILE A 117 -12.77 -6.77 1.12
CA ILE A 117 -13.20 -7.84 1.99
C ILE A 117 -13.63 -9.03 1.15
N ASN A 118 -13.03 -10.19 1.43
CA ASN A 118 -13.48 -11.43 0.82
C ASN A 118 -14.79 -11.89 1.48
N MET A 119 -15.84 -11.99 0.68
CA MET A 119 -17.15 -12.48 1.12
C MET A 119 -17.25 -14.01 1.09
N GLU A 120 -16.32 -14.67 0.41
CA GLU A 120 -16.23 -16.11 0.30
C GLU A 120 -15.12 -16.64 1.21
N ASP A 121 -15.13 -17.94 1.49
CA ASP A 121 -14.08 -18.57 2.29
C ASP A 121 -12.93 -19.15 1.43
N ASN A 122 -12.91 -18.83 0.13
CA ASN A 122 -11.82 -19.16 -0.76
C ASN A 122 -10.66 -18.16 -0.62
N PHE A 123 -9.51 -18.48 -1.23
CA PHE A 123 -8.32 -17.64 -1.24
C PHE A 123 -8.01 -17.17 -2.67
N ASP A 124 -9.01 -16.54 -3.33
CA ASP A 124 -8.88 -15.96 -4.67
C ASP A 124 -9.01 -14.44 -4.60
N LEU A 125 -7.88 -13.73 -4.73
CA LEU A 125 -7.82 -12.27 -4.70
C LEU A 125 -8.64 -11.63 -5.84
N SER A 126 -8.74 -12.31 -6.99
CA SER A 126 -9.48 -11.80 -8.15
C SER A 126 -11.00 -11.81 -7.94
N SER A 127 -11.49 -12.65 -7.04
CA SER A 127 -12.90 -12.75 -6.67
C SER A 127 -13.38 -11.66 -5.71
N ILE A 128 -12.45 -10.95 -5.06
CA ILE A 128 -12.78 -9.92 -4.05
C ILE A 128 -13.34 -8.67 -4.74
N LYS A 129 -14.64 -8.48 -4.62
CA LYS A 129 -15.39 -7.37 -5.23
C LYS A 129 -16.07 -6.45 -4.21
N TYR A 130 -16.05 -6.83 -2.95
CA TYR A 130 -16.73 -6.13 -1.88
C TYR A 130 -15.74 -5.38 -1.01
N GLY A 131 -16.18 -4.28 -0.44
CA GLY A 131 -15.37 -3.48 0.47
C GLY A 131 -16.21 -2.49 1.26
N SER A 132 -15.57 -1.83 2.21
CA SER A 132 -16.16 -0.72 2.94
C SER A 132 -15.28 0.52 2.82
N LYS A 133 -15.92 1.69 2.66
CA LYS A 133 -15.21 2.97 2.67
C LYS A 133 -14.43 3.14 3.96
N ASP A 134 -13.13 3.48 3.84
CA ASP A 134 -12.31 3.87 4.97
C ASP A 134 -11.46 5.09 4.61
N ASN A 135 -11.77 6.22 5.22
CA ASN A 135 -11.07 7.47 4.95
C ASN A 135 -9.60 7.46 5.39
N ASN A 136 -9.21 6.58 6.31
CA ASN A 136 -7.81 6.41 6.69
C ASN A 136 -6.95 5.92 5.52
N TYR A 137 -7.56 5.23 4.55
CA TYR A 137 -6.88 4.78 3.33
C TYR A 137 -7.08 5.72 2.13
N SER A 138 -7.63 6.92 2.33
CA SER A 138 -7.66 7.97 1.31
C SER A 138 -6.30 8.70 1.28
N LYS A 139 -5.26 7.99 0.82
CA LYS A 139 -3.86 8.40 0.90
C LYS A 139 -3.40 9.15 -0.37
N SER A 140 -2.53 10.14 -0.23
CA SER A 140 -1.87 10.82 -1.35
C SER A 140 -0.71 9.99 -1.91
N VAL A 141 -1.01 8.84 -2.51
CA VAL A 141 0.00 7.87 -2.96
C VAL A 141 0.63 8.19 -4.32
N LEU A 142 -0.08 8.92 -5.20
CA LEU A 142 0.36 9.24 -6.57
C LEU A 142 0.51 10.75 -6.74
N PHE A 143 1.73 11.20 -7.04
CA PHE A 143 2.05 12.61 -7.16
C PHE A 143 3.21 12.86 -8.14
N ASN A 144 3.32 14.13 -8.60
CA ASN A 144 4.37 14.58 -9.50
C ASN A 144 5.54 15.18 -8.72
N LYS A 145 6.68 14.51 -8.72
CA LYS A 145 7.88 14.90 -7.97
C LYS A 145 8.56 16.17 -8.50
N GLN A 146 8.25 16.65 -9.71
CA GLN A 146 8.78 17.91 -10.21
C GLN A 146 8.18 19.12 -9.48
N TYR A 147 6.95 18.95 -8.98
CA TYR A 147 6.20 19.99 -8.29
C TYR A 147 6.16 19.80 -6.78
N ILE A 148 6.14 18.56 -6.31
CA ILE A 148 6.14 18.24 -4.88
C ILE A 148 7.59 18.14 -4.40
N LYS A 149 7.98 19.06 -3.51
CA LYS A 149 9.32 19.07 -2.91
C LYS A 149 9.46 18.04 -1.80
N GLU A 150 8.46 17.97 -0.93
CA GLU A 150 8.34 17.00 0.14
C GLU A 150 6.88 16.55 0.24
N ILE A 151 6.65 15.26 0.38
CA ILE A 151 5.30 14.72 0.60
C ILE A 151 4.94 14.75 2.10
N ASN A 152 5.91 14.57 2.99
CA ASN A 152 5.78 14.62 4.43
C ASN A 152 4.69 13.69 4.98
N TYR A 153 4.78 12.42 4.65
CA TYR A 153 3.92 11.40 5.27
C TYR A 153 4.16 11.31 6.78
N TYR A 154 3.07 11.15 7.52
CA TYR A 154 3.11 10.67 8.90
C TYR A 154 3.25 9.13 8.94
N CYS A 155 3.46 8.55 10.12
CA CYS A 155 3.51 7.10 10.28
C CYS A 155 2.22 6.45 9.74
N GLY A 156 2.35 5.33 9.01
CA GLY A 156 1.25 4.67 8.30
C GLY A 156 0.86 5.33 6.98
N ALA A 157 1.43 6.52 6.65
CA ALA A 157 1.12 7.30 5.45
C ALA A 157 -0.37 7.65 5.26
N HIS A 158 -1.20 7.55 6.31
CA HIS A 158 -2.62 7.89 6.26
C HIS A 158 -2.86 9.39 6.06
N ASN A 159 -1.93 10.22 6.48
CA ASN A 159 -1.94 11.66 6.32
C ASN A 159 -0.58 12.14 5.83
N CYS A 160 -0.55 13.29 5.16
CA CYS A 160 0.66 13.99 4.74
C CYS A 160 0.47 15.50 4.76
N THR A 161 1.58 16.24 4.76
CA THR A 161 1.62 17.70 4.64
C THR A 161 2.56 18.08 3.50
N PRO A 162 2.15 17.88 2.23
CA PRO A 162 3.03 18.10 1.08
C PRO A 162 3.45 19.55 0.96
N SER A 163 4.66 19.78 0.44
CA SER A 163 5.19 21.10 0.13
C SER A 163 5.60 21.19 -1.34
N GLY A 164 5.66 22.43 -1.86
CA GLY A 164 5.89 22.72 -3.28
C GLY A 164 4.62 23.27 -3.93
N THR A 165 4.39 22.96 -5.19
CA THR A 165 3.14 23.31 -5.90
C THR A 165 2.12 22.20 -5.68
N VAL A 166 1.23 22.38 -4.71
CA VAL A 166 0.27 21.36 -4.27
C VAL A 166 -1.10 21.63 -4.89
N LEU A 167 -1.44 20.89 -5.93
CA LEU A 167 -2.72 20.95 -6.65
C LEU A 167 -3.32 19.55 -6.70
N TYR A 168 -4.38 19.32 -5.93
CA TYR A 168 -5.09 18.03 -5.91
C TYR A 168 -6.04 17.89 -7.08
N SER A 169 -6.12 16.69 -7.68
CA SER A 169 -7.03 16.39 -8.78
C SER A 169 -8.49 16.69 -8.42
N ASP A 170 -9.28 17.08 -9.42
CA ASP A 170 -10.73 17.26 -9.25
C ASP A 170 -11.42 15.90 -9.10
N ASN A 171 -11.03 14.94 -9.92
CA ASN A 171 -11.53 13.57 -9.81
C ASN A 171 -10.93 12.84 -8.62
N ILE A 172 -11.69 11.90 -8.07
CA ILE A 172 -11.31 11.04 -6.96
C ILE A 172 -11.22 9.60 -7.49
N TYR A 173 -10.09 8.95 -7.23
CA TYR A 173 -9.80 7.59 -7.66
C TYR A 173 -9.82 6.62 -6.49
N ASN A 174 -10.32 5.41 -6.70
CA ASN A 174 -10.40 4.43 -5.62
C ASN A 174 -9.01 3.86 -5.30
N LEU A 175 -8.70 3.75 -4.01
CA LEU A 175 -7.54 3.06 -3.48
C LEU A 175 -8.03 1.84 -2.69
N TYR A 176 -7.83 0.66 -3.27
CA TYR A 176 -8.27 -0.60 -2.69
C TYR A 176 -7.20 -1.15 -1.76
N HIS A 177 -7.55 -1.35 -0.49
CA HIS A 177 -6.68 -1.93 0.51
C HIS A 177 -7.11 -3.37 0.82
N TYR A 178 -6.32 -4.35 0.36
CA TYR A 178 -6.60 -5.78 0.43
C TYR A 178 -6.18 -6.39 1.77
N LYS A 179 -6.76 -5.91 2.87
CA LYS A 179 -6.47 -6.37 4.23
C LYS A 179 -7.27 -7.60 4.64
N PHE A 180 -8.57 -7.61 4.31
CA PHE A 180 -9.50 -8.65 4.78
C PHE A 180 -9.71 -9.73 3.70
N ILE A 181 -8.60 -10.27 3.17
CA ILE A 181 -8.62 -11.25 2.07
C ILE A 181 -8.97 -12.66 2.54
N ASN A 182 -8.55 -13.03 3.76
CA ASN A 182 -8.90 -14.28 4.41
C ASN A 182 -8.69 -14.12 5.91
N GLN A 183 -9.59 -14.73 6.71
CA GLN A 183 -9.59 -14.53 8.16
C GLN A 183 -8.37 -15.13 8.86
N ASP A 184 -7.98 -16.35 8.51
CA ASP A 184 -6.84 -17.02 9.13
C ASP A 184 -5.51 -16.39 8.64
N TYR A 185 -5.44 -15.98 7.39
CA TYR A 185 -4.32 -15.21 6.88
C TYR A 185 -4.13 -13.90 7.66
N LEU A 186 -5.20 -13.15 7.91
CA LEU A 186 -5.14 -11.90 8.69
C LEU A 186 -4.63 -12.14 10.11
N ILE A 187 -5.11 -13.20 10.78
CA ILE A 187 -4.66 -13.56 12.12
C ILE A 187 -3.17 -13.89 12.13
N ASN A 188 -2.72 -14.73 11.19
CA ASN A 188 -1.31 -15.10 11.08
C ASN A 188 -0.42 -13.89 10.76
N ARG A 189 -0.86 -13.00 9.88
CA ARG A 189 -0.17 -11.75 9.57
C ARG A 189 -0.05 -10.85 10.80
N PHE A 190 -1.11 -10.70 11.59
CA PHE A 190 -1.06 -9.93 12.83
C PHE A 190 -0.10 -10.52 13.85
N LYS A 191 -0.11 -11.85 14.05
CA LYS A 191 0.85 -12.51 14.94
C LYS A 191 2.29 -12.27 14.52
N LEU A 192 2.60 -12.42 13.23
CA LEU A 192 3.93 -12.17 12.68
C LEU A 192 4.34 -10.70 12.89
N THR A 193 3.43 -9.77 12.62
CA THR A 193 3.65 -8.35 12.83
C THR A 193 3.92 -8.03 14.30
N ALA A 194 3.11 -8.56 15.21
CA ALA A 194 3.28 -8.35 16.66
C ALA A 194 4.66 -8.79 17.18
N GLN A 195 5.16 -9.93 16.69
CA GLN A 195 6.48 -10.45 17.06
C GLN A 195 7.63 -9.56 16.60
N ARG A 196 7.41 -8.79 15.53
CA ARG A 196 8.43 -7.96 14.88
C ARG A 196 8.37 -6.48 15.26
N LEU A 197 7.40 -6.05 16.08
CA LEU A 197 7.29 -4.63 16.47
C LEU A 197 8.58 -4.15 17.14
N SER A 198 9.14 -3.06 16.63
CA SER A 198 10.29 -2.38 17.22
C SER A 198 9.97 -1.81 18.59
N GLU A 199 11.00 -1.55 19.39
CA GLU A 199 10.82 -0.87 20.69
C GLU A 199 10.22 0.53 20.52
N ALA A 200 10.49 1.23 19.41
CA ALA A 200 9.89 2.52 19.11
C ALA A 200 8.38 2.39 18.87
N ASN A 201 7.96 1.38 18.10
CA ASN A 201 6.54 1.08 17.88
C ASN A 201 5.82 0.74 19.19
N LYS A 202 6.40 -0.16 20.00
CA LYS A 202 5.83 -0.56 21.28
C LYS A 202 5.64 0.64 22.23
N LYS A 203 6.64 1.51 22.34
CA LYS A 203 6.57 2.72 23.18
C LYS A 203 5.52 3.73 22.71
N SER A 204 5.33 3.86 21.40
CA SER A 204 4.35 4.78 20.82
C SER A 204 2.94 4.20 20.72
N GLY A 205 2.76 2.89 20.97
CA GLY A 205 1.49 2.18 20.76
C GLY A 205 1.17 1.89 19.30
N MET A 206 2.09 2.15 18.37
CA MET A 206 1.89 1.86 16.95
C MET A 206 1.88 0.35 16.71
N GLY A 207 0.87 -0.11 15.97
CA GLY A 207 0.70 -1.53 15.67
C GLY A 207 0.24 -2.40 16.86
N ALA A 208 -0.13 -1.81 18.02
CA ALA A 208 -0.55 -2.55 19.21
C ALA A 208 -1.72 -3.51 18.93
N TYR A 209 -2.62 -3.16 18.00
CA TYR A 209 -3.75 -4.00 17.59
C TYR A 209 -3.33 -5.37 16.99
N ASN A 210 -2.09 -5.49 16.53
CA ASN A 210 -1.57 -6.76 16.04
C ASN A 210 -1.42 -7.82 17.15
N SER A 211 -1.37 -7.36 18.41
CA SER A 211 -1.32 -8.23 19.60
C SER A 211 -2.71 -8.53 20.19
N ASP A 212 -3.76 -8.09 19.51
CA ASP A 212 -5.13 -8.40 19.95
C ASP A 212 -5.39 -9.92 19.91
N PRO A 213 -6.23 -10.46 20.82
CA PRO A 213 -6.64 -11.86 20.78
C PRO A 213 -7.26 -12.24 19.44
N GLU A 214 -7.05 -13.48 18.98
CA GLU A 214 -7.59 -13.96 17.70
C GLU A 214 -9.10 -13.77 17.59
N GLU A 215 -9.83 -14.01 18.68
CA GLU A 215 -11.28 -13.83 18.72
C GLU A 215 -11.69 -12.40 18.37
N LYS A 216 -10.94 -11.40 18.83
CA LYS A 216 -11.17 -10.00 18.49
C LYS A 216 -10.91 -9.74 17.01
N THR A 217 -9.83 -10.31 16.45
CA THR A 217 -9.52 -10.21 15.02
C THR A 217 -10.61 -10.87 14.17
N ARG A 218 -11.09 -12.05 14.57
CA ARG A 218 -12.22 -12.75 13.92
C ARG A 218 -13.48 -11.89 13.93
N LYS A 219 -13.79 -11.28 15.07
CA LYS A 219 -14.94 -10.38 15.18
C LYS A 219 -14.80 -9.18 14.25
N VAL A 220 -13.66 -8.52 14.24
CA VAL A 220 -13.41 -7.38 13.34
C VAL A 220 -13.61 -7.79 11.87
N PHE A 221 -13.13 -8.96 11.46
CA PHE A 221 -13.33 -9.47 10.12
C PHE A 221 -14.82 -9.66 9.79
N GLN A 222 -15.59 -10.27 10.68
CA GLN A 222 -17.03 -10.48 10.50
C GLN A 222 -17.82 -9.16 10.51
N ASP A 223 -17.48 -8.25 11.41
CA ASP A 223 -18.10 -6.92 11.47
C ASP A 223 -17.88 -6.16 10.14
N ARG A 224 -16.68 -6.27 9.54
CA ARG A 224 -16.39 -5.69 8.22
C ARG A 224 -17.17 -6.38 7.10
N ARG A 225 -17.30 -7.72 7.12
CA ARG A 225 -18.15 -8.44 6.15
C ARG A 225 -19.60 -7.98 6.20
N SER A 226 -20.14 -7.73 7.38
CA SER A 226 -21.56 -7.39 7.56
C SER A 226 -21.95 -6.03 6.95
N VAL A 227 -20.99 -5.11 6.80
CA VAL A 227 -21.20 -3.76 6.26
C VAL A 227 -20.60 -3.55 4.86
N ALA A 228 -20.00 -4.59 4.29
CA ALA A 228 -19.37 -4.54 2.99
C ALA A 228 -20.41 -4.35 1.87
N THR A 229 -20.09 -3.52 0.91
CA THR A 229 -20.89 -3.31 -0.31
C THR A 229 -20.07 -3.66 -1.54
N LYS A 230 -20.72 -3.92 -2.66
CA LYS A 230 -20.00 -4.16 -3.92
C LYS A 230 -19.29 -2.87 -4.35
N VAL A 231 -17.98 -2.98 -4.65
CA VAL A 231 -17.10 -1.85 -5.01
C VAL A 231 -16.53 -2.05 -6.42
N LEU A 232 -16.28 -3.31 -6.84
CA LEU A 232 -15.75 -3.70 -8.15
C LEU A 232 -16.75 -4.50 -8.99
#